data_5b2c86acf400854c4cb66337887aa2a1
#
_entry.id   5b2c86acf400854c4cb66337887aa2a1
#
_cell.length_a   1.000
_cell.length_b   1.000
_cell.length_c   1.000
_cell.angle_alpha   90.00
_cell.angle_beta   90.00
_cell.angle_gamma   90.00
#
_symmetry.space_group_name_H-M   'P 1'
#
loop_
_entity.id
_entity.type
_entity.pdbx_description
1 polymer ?
#
loop_
_entity_poly.entity_id
_entity_poly.type
_entity_poly.pdbx_seq_one_letter_code
_entity_poly.pdbx_strand_id
1 'polypeptide(L)'
;MGDLRLQAAANYATFRQNDLVKRCLYLFAGSRFPGGRVAACVFTQPTVQADDTWLFDYSLFFAVALEEYLQETDDTEALSDLYDVAMQQIEMSIRMCEETPGGGLLLKKETAADAFIDWTEELEKRAAAQAVIIYAIRYARRLARRKNDYSQASWLMEQQEKLRKGAMEAFWDEEKKCFISDGQISAHSQIWMVLADVPSPEDSAELMGRICANDDKEDVLLKSLDSYPFATPYMHHYYVMALLRAGLKEQARAHMRSYWGSMLAAGADTFWEAWNPDDPGASPYGGAVINSYCHAWSCTPAFLITKYFNE
;
A
#
# COMPACT_ATOMS: atom_id res chain seq x y z
N MET A 1 6.35 7.23 -5.45
CA MET A 1 5.53 6.13 -6.07
C MET A 1 4.23 5.87 -5.33
N GLY A 2 4.23 5.82 -3.99
CA GLY A 2 3.00 5.61 -3.23
C GLY A 2 1.93 6.67 -3.52
N ASP A 3 2.33 7.94 -3.50
CA ASP A 3 1.48 9.06 -3.89
C ASP A 3 0.93 8.93 -5.30
N LEU A 4 1.81 8.66 -6.27
CA LEU A 4 1.41 8.51 -7.67
C LEU A 4 0.27 7.50 -7.83
N ARG A 5 0.34 6.37 -7.13
CA ARG A 5 -0.68 5.33 -7.22
C ARG A 5 -2.05 5.83 -6.77
N LEU A 6 -2.13 6.52 -5.62
CA LEU A 6 -3.39 7.03 -5.09
C LEU A 6 -3.91 8.23 -5.90
N GLN A 7 -3.02 9.10 -6.36
CA GLN A 7 -3.34 10.20 -7.26
C GLN A 7 -3.88 9.68 -8.59
N ALA A 8 -3.25 8.64 -9.16
CA ALA A 8 -3.72 8.00 -10.38
C ALA A 8 -5.12 7.38 -10.20
N ALA A 9 -5.37 6.70 -9.08
CA ALA A 9 -6.70 6.15 -8.78
C ALA A 9 -7.78 7.23 -8.74
N ALA A 10 -7.52 8.37 -8.09
CA ALA A 10 -8.42 9.52 -8.09
C ALA A 10 -8.60 10.12 -9.50
N ASN A 11 -7.51 10.22 -10.28
CA ASN A 11 -7.56 10.71 -11.67
C ASN A 11 -8.41 9.79 -12.58
N TYR A 12 -8.30 8.46 -12.45
CA TYR A 12 -9.10 7.52 -13.25
C TYR A 12 -10.60 7.66 -12.97
N ALA A 13 -10.96 7.97 -11.72
CA ALA A 13 -12.36 8.18 -11.33
C ALA A 13 -12.91 9.56 -11.71
N THR A 14 -12.05 10.53 -12.03
CA THR A 14 -12.43 11.93 -12.25
C THR A 14 -12.02 12.45 -13.62
N PHE A 15 -10.80 12.97 -13.75
CA PHE A 15 -10.33 13.72 -14.93
C PHE A 15 -9.90 12.84 -16.09
N ARG A 16 -9.47 11.58 -15.83
CA ARG A 16 -8.96 10.62 -16.81
C ARG A 16 -7.80 11.15 -17.66
N GLN A 17 -6.93 11.96 -17.06
CA GLN A 17 -5.72 12.49 -17.68
C GLN A 17 -4.60 11.45 -17.66
N ASN A 18 -4.75 10.40 -18.47
CA ASN A 18 -3.88 9.23 -18.46
C ASN A 18 -2.44 9.53 -18.89
N ASP A 19 -2.25 10.56 -19.74
CA ASP A 19 -0.90 11.00 -20.19
C ASP A 19 -0.05 11.49 -19.02
N LEU A 20 -0.66 12.11 -18.00
CA LEU A 20 0.07 12.51 -16.80
C LEU A 20 0.60 11.31 -16.03
N VAL A 21 -0.21 10.27 -15.88
CA VAL A 21 0.20 9.02 -15.21
C VAL A 21 1.30 8.32 -16.03
N LYS A 22 1.12 8.22 -17.36
CA LYS A 22 2.16 7.69 -18.27
C LYS A 22 3.48 8.41 -18.09
N ARG A 23 3.47 9.75 -18.15
CA ARG A 23 4.66 10.56 -17.94
C ARG A 23 5.35 10.27 -16.61
N CYS A 24 4.59 10.17 -15.51
CA CYS A 24 5.14 9.86 -14.20
C CYS A 24 5.82 8.48 -14.18
N LEU A 25 5.20 7.44 -14.74
CA LEU A 25 5.79 6.11 -14.84
C LEU A 25 7.13 6.14 -15.60
N TYR A 26 7.20 6.84 -16.74
CA TYR A 26 8.46 6.99 -17.49
C TYR A 26 9.51 7.79 -16.74
N LEU A 27 9.13 8.84 -16.00
CA LEU A 27 10.06 9.62 -15.18
C LEU A 27 10.67 8.75 -14.07
N PHE A 28 9.88 7.97 -13.36
CA PHE A 28 10.38 7.04 -12.34
C PHE A 28 11.28 5.95 -12.95
N ALA A 29 10.86 5.38 -14.09
CA ALA A 29 11.64 4.37 -14.78
C ALA A 29 13.00 4.92 -15.30
N GLY A 30 13.01 6.15 -15.82
CA GLY A 30 14.20 6.80 -16.35
C GLY A 30 15.16 7.34 -15.28
N SER A 31 14.66 7.57 -14.05
CA SER A 31 15.43 8.17 -12.95
C SER A 31 15.82 7.15 -11.86
N ARG A 32 15.96 5.87 -12.21
CA ARG A 32 16.36 4.82 -11.27
C ARG A 32 17.76 5.03 -10.73
N PHE A 33 17.97 4.58 -9.49
CA PHE A 33 19.30 4.50 -8.91
C PHE A 33 20.22 3.54 -9.69
N PRO A 34 21.53 3.72 -9.59
CA PRO A 34 22.46 2.67 -9.98
C PRO A 34 22.07 1.33 -9.33
N GLY A 35 21.97 0.27 -10.13
CA GLY A 35 21.44 -1.03 -9.68
C GLY A 35 19.95 -1.23 -9.92
N GLY A 36 19.23 -0.21 -10.41
CA GLY A 36 17.89 -0.33 -10.99
C GLY A 36 16.72 -0.12 -10.03
N ARG A 37 16.96 0.23 -8.76
CA ARG A 37 15.87 0.55 -7.80
C ARG A 37 15.15 1.83 -8.20
N VAL A 38 13.82 1.81 -8.16
CA VAL A 38 12.98 2.98 -8.36
C VAL A 38 13.04 3.86 -7.12
N ALA A 39 13.31 5.15 -7.30
CA ALA A 39 13.36 6.13 -6.21
C ALA A 39 11.99 6.39 -5.57
N ALA A 40 11.97 6.91 -4.34
CA ALA A 40 10.73 7.33 -3.68
C ALA A 40 10.09 8.51 -4.41
N CYS A 41 10.89 9.51 -4.78
CA CYS A 41 10.49 10.73 -5.46
C CYS A 41 11.36 11.02 -6.68
N VAL A 42 10.79 11.73 -7.67
CA VAL A 42 11.52 12.26 -8.83
C VAL A 42 11.13 13.73 -8.99
N PHE A 43 12.14 14.60 -8.91
CA PHE A 43 11.99 16.02 -9.18
C PHE A 43 12.18 16.30 -10.68
N THR A 44 11.44 17.27 -11.20
CA THR A 44 11.52 17.67 -12.60
C THR A 44 12.16 19.06 -12.80
N GLN A 45 12.39 19.76 -11.70
CA GLN A 45 13.00 21.09 -11.68
C GLN A 45 14.16 21.13 -10.69
N PRO A 46 15.26 21.82 -10.97
CA PRO A 46 15.59 22.47 -12.26
C PRO A 46 15.93 21.48 -13.38
N THR A 47 16.22 20.23 -13.04
CA THR A 47 16.50 19.11 -13.95
C THR A 47 15.79 17.86 -13.45
N VAL A 48 15.54 16.89 -14.36
CA VAL A 48 14.96 15.60 -13.95
C VAL A 48 16.00 14.82 -13.16
N GLN A 49 15.70 14.51 -11.91
CA GLN A 49 16.56 13.72 -11.03
C GLN A 49 15.75 12.98 -9.96
N ALA A 50 16.24 11.80 -9.59
CA ALA A 50 15.73 11.09 -8.41
C ALA A 50 16.12 11.84 -7.13
N ASP A 51 15.25 11.76 -6.12
CA ASP A 51 15.62 12.04 -4.75
C ASP A 51 16.59 10.94 -4.24
N ASP A 52 17.40 11.24 -3.24
CA ASP A 52 18.32 10.26 -2.63
C ASP A 52 17.62 9.20 -1.78
N THR A 53 16.28 9.34 -1.60
CA THR A 53 15.47 8.45 -0.77
C THR A 53 15.01 7.23 -1.56
N TRP A 54 15.26 6.05 -1.02
CA TRP A 54 14.65 4.81 -1.47
C TRP A 54 13.70 4.29 -0.40
N LEU A 55 12.46 3.97 -0.81
CA LEU A 55 11.48 3.32 0.04
C LEU A 55 11.11 1.97 -0.57
N PHE A 56 11.25 0.92 0.23
CA PHE A 56 11.11 -0.46 -0.21
C PHE A 56 9.74 -0.74 -0.84
N ASP A 57 8.67 -0.40 -0.15
CA ASP A 57 7.29 -0.59 -0.59
C ASP A 57 6.94 0.30 -1.79
N TYR A 58 7.46 1.52 -1.84
CA TYR A 58 7.24 2.44 -2.97
C TYR A 58 7.84 1.90 -4.27
N SER A 59 9.00 1.26 -4.22
CA SER A 59 9.59 0.66 -5.42
C SER A 59 8.71 -0.47 -5.99
N LEU A 60 8.06 -1.24 -5.13
CA LEU A 60 7.12 -2.31 -5.51
C LEU A 60 5.84 -1.76 -6.14
N PHE A 61 5.39 -0.59 -5.71
CA PHE A 61 4.21 0.07 -6.30
C PHE A 61 4.40 0.50 -7.75
N PHE A 62 5.62 0.47 -8.28
CA PHE A 62 5.82 0.67 -9.71
C PHE A 62 5.10 -0.39 -10.54
N ALA A 63 5.22 -1.67 -10.18
CA ALA A 63 4.51 -2.75 -10.86
C ALA A 63 2.98 -2.64 -10.69
N VAL A 64 2.54 -2.20 -9.51
CA VAL A 64 1.11 -1.99 -9.21
C VAL A 64 0.55 -0.84 -10.06
N ALA A 65 1.21 0.32 -10.05
CA ALA A 65 0.77 1.50 -10.78
C ALA A 65 0.79 1.29 -12.30
N LEU A 66 1.78 0.55 -12.82
CA LEU A 66 1.83 0.19 -14.25
C LEU A 66 0.65 -0.69 -14.64
N GLU A 67 0.34 -1.75 -13.87
CA GLU A 67 -0.80 -2.61 -14.19
C GLU A 67 -2.13 -1.84 -14.07
N GLU A 68 -2.30 -1.01 -13.03
CA GLU A 68 -3.50 -0.16 -12.88
C GLU A 68 -3.64 0.82 -14.06
N TYR A 69 -2.55 1.42 -14.53
CA TYR A 69 -2.54 2.25 -15.74
C TYR A 69 -2.96 1.47 -16.99
N LEU A 70 -2.46 0.25 -17.17
CA LEU A 70 -2.80 -0.60 -18.32
C LEU A 70 -4.23 -1.12 -18.27
N GLN A 71 -4.85 -1.23 -17.09
CA GLN A 71 -6.28 -1.54 -16.97
C GLN A 71 -7.17 -0.42 -17.53
N GLU A 72 -6.70 0.82 -17.45
CA GLU A 72 -7.45 2.01 -17.91
C GLU A 72 -7.16 2.38 -19.38
N THR A 73 -6.04 1.91 -19.94
CA THR A 73 -5.57 2.42 -21.24
C THR A 73 -5.28 1.36 -22.30
N ASP A 74 -4.99 0.11 -21.89
CA ASP A 74 -4.46 -0.96 -22.75
C ASP A 74 -3.21 -0.55 -23.56
N ASP A 75 -2.38 0.36 -23.04
CA ASP A 75 -1.18 0.93 -23.67
C ASP A 75 -0.07 -0.13 -23.82
N THR A 76 -0.04 -0.79 -24.96
CA THR A 76 0.94 -1.86 -25.24
C THR A 76 2.37 -1.37 -25.39
N GLU A 77 2.58 -0.10 -25.79
CA GLU A 77 3.90 0.54 -25.84
C GLU A 77 4.45 0.70 -24.42
N ALA A 78 3.67 1.30 -23.51
CA ALA A 78 4.07 1.43 -22.10
C ALA A 78 4.33 0.07 -21.44
N LEU A 79 3.52 -0.96 -21.75
CA LEU A 79 3.80 -2.32 -21.30
C LEU A 79 5.16 -2.81 -21.81
N SER A 80 5.45 -2.60 -23.10
CA SER A 80 6.71 -3.06 -23.69
C SER A 80 7.93 -2.40 -23.05
N ASP A 81 7.86 -1.08 -22.83
CA ASP A 81 8.97 -0.27 -22.36
C ASP A 81 9.24 -0.42 -20.86
N LEU A 82 8.20 -0.62 -20.06
CA LEU A 82 8.26 -0.55 -18.61
C LEU A 82 8.18 -1.91 -17.91
N TYR A 83 7.88 -3.00 -18.64
CA TYR A 83 7.74 -4.35 -18.10
C TYR A 83 8.97 -4.80 -17.32
N ASP A 84 10.16 -4.67 -17.93
CA ASP A 84 11.42 -5.12 -17.31
C ASP A 84 11.73 -4.32 -16.05
N VAL A 85 11.39 -3.03 -16.02
CA VAL A 85 11.55 -2.21 -14.82
C VAL A 85 10.66 -2.72 -13.70
N ALA A 86 9.39 -3.04 -14.00
CA ALA A 86 8.46 -3.57 -13.02
C ALA A 86 8.90 -4.93 -12.48
N MET A 87 9.32 -5.85 -13.36
CA MET A 87 9.81 -7.17 -12.97
C MET A 87 11.08 -7.05 -12.10
N GLN A 88 11.99 -6.16 -12.45
CA GLN A 88 13.22 -5.93 -11.69
C GLN A 88 12.94 -5.55 -10.23
N GLN A 89 11.94 -4.68 -9.95
CA GLN A 89 11.61 -4.31 -8.57
C GLN A 89 11.15 -5.53 -7.76
N ILE A 90 10.31 -6.37 -8.36
CA ILE A 90 9.77 -7.58 -7.72
C ILE A 90 10.90 -8.60 -7.46
N GLU A 91 11.73 -8.88 -8.46
CA GLU A 91 12.83 -9.82 -8.33
C GLU A 91 13.86 -9.38 -7.30
N MET A 92 14.14 -8.07 -7.24
CA MET A 92 15.04 -7.51 -6.23
C MET A 92 14.46 -7.70 -4.82
N SER A 93 13.16 -7.47 -4.63
CA SER A 93 12.51 -7.67 -3.33
C SER A 93 12.56 -9.13 -2.87
N ILE A 94 12.37 -10.08 -3.79
CA ILE A 94 12.47 -11.51 -3.50
C ILE A 94 13.90 -11.90 -3.10
N ARG A 95 14.93 -11.34 -3.76
CA ARG A 95 16.34 -11.55 -3.36
C ARG A 95 16.69 -10.97 -1.99
N MET A 96 15.91 -10.04 -1.47
CA MET A 96 16.05 -9.49 -0.11
C MET A 96 15.37 -10.34 0.96
N CYS A 97 14.76 -11.46 0.58
CA CYS A 97 14.18 -12.43 1.49
C CYS A 97 15.19 -13.54 1.83
N GLU A 98 14.93 -14.23 2.91
CA GLU A 98 15.62 -15.44 3.37
C GLU A 98 14.66 -16.60 3.48
N GLU A 99 15.15 -17.84 3.36
CA GLU A 99 14.31 -19.02 3.51
C GLU A 99 14.02 -19.29 5.00
N THR A 100 12.75 -19.59 5.30
CA THR A 100 12.36 -20.06 6.64
C THR A 100 12.63 -21.56 6.78
N PRO A 101 12.74 -22.09 8.02
CA PRO A 101 12.89 -23.54 8.25
C PRO A 101 11.79 -24.39 7.61
N GLY A 102 10.59 -23.84 7.45
CA GLY A 102 9.47 -24.50 6.78
C GLY A 102 9.55 -24.45 5.25
N GLY A 103 10.51 -23.70 4.67
CA GLY A 103 10.65 -23.51 3.21
C GLY A 103 9.76 -22.39 2.65
N GLY A 104 9.30 -21.46 3.51
CA GLY A 104 8.76 -20.19 3.12
C GLY A 104 9.85 -19.17 2.77
N LEU A 105 9.45 -17.98 2.33
CA LEU A 105 10.33 -16.83 2.14
C LEU A 105 9.92 -15.70 3.08
N LEU A 106 10.88 -15.10 3.75
CA LEU A 106 10.66 -14.04 4.73
C LEU A 106 11.57 -12.84 4.44
N LEU A 107 10.98 -11.66 4.32
CA LEU A 107 11.73 -10.41 4.14
C LEU A 107 12.69 -10.20 5.31
N LYS A 108 13.94 -9.86 5.02
CA LYS A 108 14.92 -9.53 6.05
C LYS A 108 14.54 -8.28 6.80
N LYS A 109 14.80 -8.25 8.10
CA LYS A 109 14.39 -7.17 9.01
C LYS A 109 15.00 -5.83 8.62
N GLU A 110 16.29 -5.82 8.27
CA GLU A 110 17.00 -4.62 7.83
C GLU A 110 16.40 -3.99 6.57
N THR A 111 15.88 -4.81 5.64
CA THR A 111 15.21 -4.29 4.43
C THR A 111 13.83 -3.72 4.76
N ALA A 112 13.12 -4.33 5.70
CA ALA A 112 11.81 -3.86 6.11
C ALA A 112 11.86 -2.46 6.76
N ALA A 113 12.98 -2.11 7.38
CA ALA A 113 13.19 -0.79 7.95
C ALA A 113 13.15 0.35 6.91
N ASP A 114 13.50 0.04 5.65
CA ASP A 114 13.44 0.98 4.52
C ASP A 114 12.02 1.14 3.93
N ALA A 115 11.01 0.45 4.46
CA ALA A 115 9.62 0.64 4.01
C ALA A 115 9.01 1.90 4.64
N PHE A 116 8.13 2.57 3.88
CA PHE A 116 7.34 3.68 4.38
C PHE A 116 6.19 3.20 5.28
N ILE A 117 5.32 2.39 4.77
CA ILE A 117 4.05 1.89 5.34
C ILE A 117 3.12 3.04 5.79
N ASP A 118 3.53 3.84 6.75
CA ASP A 118 2.87 5.07 7.23
C ASP A 118 3.87 5.92 8.04
N TRP A 119 3.50 7.16 8.36
CA TRP A 119 4.25 8.07 9.25
C TRP A 119 4.09 7.76 10.75
N THR A 120 3.49 6.63 11.10
CA THR A 120 3.30 6.21 12.50
C THR A 120 4.64 5.94 13.17
N GLU A 121 4.91 6.63 14.28
CA GLU A 121 6.15 6.50 15.04
C GLU A 121 6.27 5.08 15.64
N GLU A 122 7.51 4.59 15.76
CA GLU A 122 7.85 3.29 16.37
C GLU A 122 7.12 2.08 15.75
N LEU A 123 6.56 2.24 14.56
CA LEU A 123 5.88 1.16 13.86
C LEU A 123 6.87 0.07 13.42
N GLU A 124 6.65 -1.16 13.87
CA GLU A 124 7.34 -2.34 13.33
C GLU A 124 6.74 -2.68 11.96
N LYS A 125 7.58 -2.69 10.92
CA LYS A 125 7.13 -2.69 9.53
C LYS A 125 7.28 -4.02 8.80
N ARG A 126 7.97 -5.03 9.39
CA ARG A 126 8.38 -6.24 8.65
C ARG A 126 7.18 -7.03 8.13
N ALA A 127 6.15 -7.23 8.95
CA ALA A 127 4.95 -7.95 8.54
C ALA A 127 4.20 -7.21 7.43
N ALA A 128 4.02 -5.88 7.55
CA ALA A 128 3.38 -5.07 6.52
C ALA A 128 4.20 -5.05 5.22
N ALA A 129 5.52 -4.88 5.29
CA ALA A 129 6.41 -4.88 4.12
C ALA A 129 6.44 -6.24 3.42
N GLN A 130 6.44 -7.35 4.17
CA GLN A 130 6.26 -8.71 3.63
C GLN A 130 4.96 -8.82 2.82
N ALA A 131 3.87 -8.32 3.38
CA ALA A 131 2.57 -8.35 2.73
C ALA A 131 2.54 -7.48 1.45
N VAL A 132 3.24 -6.34 1.43
CA VAL A 132 3.35 -5.49 0.23
C VAL A 132 4.04 -6.23 -0.93
N ILE A 133 5.06 -7.07 -0.67
CA ILE A 133 5.66 -7.91 -1.73
C ILE A 133 4.59 -8.84 -2.31
N ILE A 134 3.89 -9.57 -1.45
CA ILE A 134 2.85 -10.54 -1.85
C ILE A 134 1.76 -9.84 -2.66
N TYR A 135 1.35 -8.65 -2.21
CA TYR A 135 0.38 -7.81 -2.89
C TYR A 135 0.87 -7.39 -4.29
N ALA A 136 2.10 -6.86 -4.40
CA ALA A 136 2.68 -6.39 -5.65
C ALA A 136 2.90 -7.51 -6.67
N ILE A 137 3.28 -8.72 -6.23
CA ILE A 137 3.42 -9.90 -7.11
C ILE A 137 2.11 -10.21 -7.84
N ARG A 138 0.95 -10.00 -7.24
CA ARG A 138 -0.35 -10.20 -7.92
C ARG A 138 -0.47 -9.34 -9.19
N TYR A 139 -0.01 -8.09 -9.11
CA TYR A 139 -0.02 -7.17 -10.24
C TYR A 139 1.08 -7.52 -11.26
N ALA A 140 2.26 -7.85 -10.79
CA ALA A 140 3.36 -8.33 -11.65
C ALA A 140 2.97 -9.58 -12.45
N ARG A 141 2.23 -10.52 -11.86
CA ARG A 141 1.68 -11.68 -12.58
C ARG A 141 0.69 -11.30 -13.68
N ARG A 142 -0.10 -10.24 -13.48
CA ARG A 142 -1.00 -9.72 -14.53
C ARG A 142 -0.19 -9.08 -15.66
N LEU A 143 0.84 -8.29 -15.34
CA LEU A 143 1.76 -7.73 -16.32
C LEU A 143 2.44 -8.83 -17.15
N ALA A 144 2.95 -9.89 -16.51
CA ALA A 144 3.56 -11.02 -17.19
C ALA A 144 2.57 -11.72 -18.14
N ARG A 145 1.32 -11.91 -17.72
CA ARG A 145 0.27 -12.46 -18.61
C ARG A 145 -0.06 -11.54 -19.78
N ARG A 146 -0.14 -10.21 -19.58
CA ARG A 146 -0.34 -9.23 -20.67
C ARG A 146 0.82 -9.28 -21.67
N LYS A 147 2.05 -9.52 -21.19
CA LYS A 147 3.26 -9.67 -22.01
C LYS A 147 3.37 -11.04 -22.67
N ASN A 148 2.45 -11.99 -22.37
CA ASN A 148 2.53 -13.40 -22.73
C ASN A 148 3.76 -14.13 -22.17
N ASP A 149 4.35 -13.61 -21.10
CA ASP A 149 5.45 -14.24 -20.37
C ASP A 149 4.89 -15.19 -19.28
N TYR A 150 4.44 -16.35 -19.74
CA TYR A 150 3.82 -17.34 -18.87
C TYR A 150 4.83 -18.01 -17.93
N SER A 151 6.11 -18.08 -18.33
CA SER A 151 7.18 -18.61 -17.47
C SER A 151 7.41 -17.70 -16.25
N GLN A 152 7.50 -16.40 -16.47
CA GLN A 152 7.60 -15.41 -15.39
C GLN A 152 6.33 -15.41 -14.52
N ALA A 153 5.15 -15.51 -15.13
CA ALA A 153 3.89 -15.57 -14.37
C ALA A 153 3.81 -16.80 -13.46
N SER A 154 4.31 -17.96 -13.90
CA SER A 154 4.37 -19.20 -13.11
C SER A 154 5.41 -19.08 -11.97
N TRP A 155 6.60 -18.58 -12.26
CA TRP A 155 7.62 -18.36 -11.26
C TRP A 155 7.14 -17.40 -10.16
N LEU A 156 6.53 -16.29 -10.54
CA LEU A 156 5.95 -15.33 -9.59
C LEU A 156 4.87 -15.98 -8.70
N MET A 157 4.07 -16.90 -9.25
CA MET A 157 3.09 -17.64 -8.46
C MET A 157 3.77 -18.50 -7.38
N GLU A 158 4.84 -19.21 -7.73
CA GLU A 158 5.59 -20.01 -6.77
C GLU A 158 6.23 -19.14 -5.68
N GLN A 159 6.80 -17.98 -6.05
CA GLN A 159 7.38 -17.05 -5.08
C GLN A 159 6.30 -16.48 -4.16
N GLN A 160 5.13 -16.15 -4.70
CA GLN A 160 4.00 -15.65 -3.89
C GLN A 160 3.57 -16.65 -2.83
N GLU A 161 3.46 -17.94 -3.17
CA GLU A 161 3.11 -18.99 -2.20
C GLU A 161 4.19 -19.19 -1.13
N LYS A 162 5.48 -19.14 -1.50
CA LYS A 162 6.57 -19.19 -0.52
C LYS A 162 6.55 -18.01 0.43
N LEU A 163 6.27 -16.79 -0.08
CA LEU A 163 6.16 -15.58 0.73
C LEU A 163 4.95 -15.62 1.68
N ARG A 164 3.80 -16.13 1.22
CA ARG A 164 2.61 -16.34 2.05
C ARG A 164 2.89 -17.33 3.18
N LYS A 165 3.55 -18.45 2.84
CA LYS A 165 3.96 -19.46 3.81
C LYS A 165 4.90 -18.86 4.86
N GLY A 166 5.94 -18.12 4.44
CA GLY A 166 6.85 -17.44 5.35
C GLY A 166 6.15 -16.42 6.24
N ALA A 167 5.16 -15.67 5.72
CA ALA A 167 4.36 -14.74 6.50
C ALA A 167 3.53 -15.43 7.59
N MET A 168 2.86 -16.55 7.25
CA MET A 168 2.10 -17.34 8.24
C MET A 168 3.01 -17.95 9.30
N GLU A 169 4.15 -18.53 8.90
CA GLU A 169 5.11 -19.15 9.83
C GLU A 169 5.73 -18.14 10.80
N ALA A 170 6.00 -16.91 10.33
CA ALA A 170 6.74 -15.92 11.12
C ALA A 170 5.85 -15.02 11.97
N PHE A 171 4.64 -14.74 11.52
CA PHE A 171 3.84 -13.65 12.09
C PHE A 171 2.47 -14.07 12.62
N TRP A 172 1.87 -15.18 12.13
CA TRP A 172 0.54 -15.57 12.57
C TRP A 172 0.56 -16.19 13.97
N ASP A 173 -0.25 -15.65 14.87
CA ASP A 173 -0.50 -16.16 16.21
C ASP A 173 -1.88 -16.85 16.25
N GLU A 174 -1.88 -18.18 16.43
CA GLU A 174 -3.10 -18.98 16.43
C GLU A 174 -4.01 -18.73 17.65
N GLU A 175 -3.45 -18.31 18.78
CA GLU A 175 -4.21 -18.03 19.99
C GLU A 175 -4.91 -16.68 19.89
N LYS A 176 -4.18 -15.65 19.45
CA LYS A 176 -4.70 -14.28 19.31
C LYS A 176 -5.43 -14.05 17.99
N LYS A 177 -5.29 -14.97 17.03
CA LYS A 177 -5.86 -14.84 15.69
C LYS A 177 -5.49 -13.52 15.02
N CYS A 178 -4.19 -13.18 15.04
CA CYS A 178 -3.67 -11.98 14.40
C CYS A 178 -2.18 -12.11 14.04
N PHE A 179 -1.67 -11.20 13.23
CA PHE A 179 -0.25 -11.14 12.89
C PHE A 179 0.53 -10.31 13.91
N ILE A 180 1.63 -10.86 14.40
CA ILE A 180 2.54 -10.25 15.37
C ILE A 180 3.93 -10.20 14.75
N SER A 181 4.57 -9.04 14.75
CA SER A 181 5.94 -8.87 14.27
C SER A 181 6.80 -8.26 15.35
N ASP A 182 7.89 -8.94 15.73
CA ASP A 182 8.79 -8.54 16.82
C ASP A 182 8.05 -8.19 18.13
N GLY A 183 6.99 -8.92 18.45
CA GLY A 183 6.15 -8.68 19.64
C GLY A 183 5.15 -7.54 19.49
N GLN A 184 5.17 -6.79 18.40
CA GLN A 184 4.23 -5.72 18.14
C GLN A 184 3.01 -6.22 17.37
N ILE A 185 1.82 -5.83 17.83
CA ILE A 185 0.56 -5.95 17.11
C ILE A 185 0.22 -4.56 16.57
N SER A 186 -0.02 -4.44 15.27
CA SER A 186 -0.47 -3.19 14.66
C SER A 186 -1.58 -3.44 13.64
N ALA A 187 -2.54 -2.53 13.58
CA ALA A 187 -3.59 -2.58 12.55
C ALA A 187 -3.00 -2.48 11.13
N HIS A 188 -1.88 -1.77 10.95
CA HIS A 188 -1.15 -1.67 9.68
C HIS A 188 -0.77 -3.05 9.13
N SER A 189 -0.18 -3.92 9.97
CA SER A 189 0.20 -5.27 9.57
C SER A 189 -1.02 -6.11 9.17
N GLN A 190 -2.10 -6.06 9.94
CA GLN A 190 -3.32 -6.79 9.62
C GLN A 190 -3.91 -6.34 8.28
N ILE A 191 -4.02 -5.03 8.07
CA ILE A 191 -4.55 -4.43 6.84
C ILE A 191 -3.77 -4.92 5.62
N TRP A 192 -2.44 -4.83 5.66
CA TRP A 192 -1.62 -5.27 4.54
C TRP A 192 -1.68 -6.76 4.30
N MET A 193 -1.72 -7.59 5.36
CA MET A 193 -1.89 -9.04 5.24
C MET A 193 -3.24 -9.41 4.60
N VAL A 194 -4.33 -8.74 4.97
CA VAL A 194 -5.64 -8.92 4.34
C VAL A 194 -5.61 -8.49 2.87
N LEU A 195 -5.02 -7.35 2.54
CA LEU A 195 -4.87 -6.88 1.16
C LEU A 195 -4.02 -7.82 0.29
N ALA A 196 -3.07 -8.52 0.90
CA ALA A 196 -2.21 -9.52 0.25
C ALA A 196 -2.86 -10.91 0.15
N ASP A 197 -4.06 -11.12 0.67
CA ASP A 197 -4.75 -12.42 0.76
C ASP A 197 -3.92 -13.47 1.53
N VAL A 198 -3.21 -13.06 2.59
CA VAL A 198 -2.42 -13.99 3.41
C VAL A 198 -3.32 -14.79 4.33
N PRO A 199 -4.22 -14.20 5.15
CA PRO A 199 -5.17 -14.97 5.95
C PRO A 199 -6.29 -15.54 5.06
N SER A 200 -7.03 -16.49 5.61
CA SER A 200 -8.25 -17.00 4.97
C SER A 200 -9.30 -15.88 4.83
N PRO A 201 -10.33 -16.04 3.97
CA PRO A 201 -11.42 -15.08 3.91
C PRO A 201 -12.13 -14.90 5.26
N GLU A 202 -12.29 -15.97 6.02
CA GLU A 202 -12.91 -15.98 7.35
C GLU A 202 -12.05 -15.20 8.36
N ASP A 203 -10.75 -15.50 8.43
CA ASP A 203 -9.81 -14.78 9.30
C ASP A 203 -9.69 -13.30 8.87
N SER A 204 -9.76 -12.99 7.57
CA SER A 204 -9.76 -11.63 7.06
C SER A 204 -10.96 -10.82 7.55
N ALA A 205 -12.15 -11.43 7.53
CA ALA A 205 -13.37 -10.80 8.02
C ALA A 205 -13.33 -10.61 9.53
N GLU A 206 -12.82 -11.58 10.28
CA GLU A 206 -12.63 -11.48 11.72
C GLU A 206 -11.64 -10.38 12.09
N LEU A 207 -10.44 -10.38 11.49
CA LEU A 207 -9.41 -9.35 11.72
C LEU A 207 -9.94 -7.93 11.50
N MET A 208 -10.56 -7.70 10.34
CA MET A 208 -11.09 -6.37 10.02
C MET A 208 -12.30 -6.02 10.87
N GLY A 209 -13.15 -7.01 11.23
CA GLY A 209 -14.28 -6.83 12.15
C GLY A 209 -13.81 -6.35 13.53
N ARG A 210 -12.77 -6.97 14.09
CA ARG A 210 -12.19 -6.60 15.39
C ARG A 210 -11.58 -5.19 15.38
N ILE A 211 -10.90 -4.79 14.29
CA ILE A 211 -10.34 -3.43 14.18
C ILE A 211 -11.43 -2.36 14.12
N CYS A 212 -12.58 -2.63 13.51
CA CYS A 212 -13.68 -1.66 13.40
C CYS A 212 -14.77 -1.80 14.48
N ALA A 213 -14.68 -2.80 15.36
CA ALA A 213 -15.62 -2.98 16.44
C ALA A 213 -15.40 -1.91 17.54
N ASN A 214 -16.51 -1.29 18.00
CA ASN A 214 -16.44 -0.35 19.12
C ASN A 214 -16.89 -0.99 20.45
N ASP A 215 -17.29 -2.24 20.43
CA ASP A 215 -17.97 -2.90 21.51
C ASP A 215 -17.01 -3.60 22.49
N ASP A 216 -15.82 -4.03 22.02
CA ASP A 216 -14.80 -4.66 22.84
C ASP A 216 -13.52 -3.81 22.89
N LYS A 217 -13.51 -2.84 23.81
CA LYS A 217 -12.36 -1.97 24.04
C LYS A 217 -11.13 -2.70 24.60
N GLU A 218 -11.26 -3.96 24.99
CA GLU A 218 -10.15 -4.79 25.47
C GLU A 218 -9.47 -5.57 24.34
N ASP A 219 -10.04 -5.61 23.14
CA ASP A 219 -9.44 -6.29 22.00
C ASP A 219 -8.07 -5.70 21.64
N VAL A 220 -7.07 -6.56 21.49
CA VAL A 220 -5.67 -6.17 21.23
C VAL A 220 -5.48 -5.45 19.90
N LEU A 221 -6.34 -5.74 18.89
CA LEU A 221 -6.28 -5.07 17.59
C LEU A 221 -6.84 -3.65 17.66
N LEU A 222 -7.95 -3.47 18.39
CA LEU A 222 -8.49 -2.13 18.61
C LEU A 222 -7.53 -1.28 19.44
N LYS A 223 -6.98 -1.83 20.54
CA LYS A 223 -5.95 -1.17 21.37
C LYS A 223 -4.69 -0.83 20.59
N SER A 224 -4.36 -1.58 19.54
CA SER A 224 -3.20 -1.25 18.72
C SER A 224 -3.32 0.10 18.01
N LEU A 225 -4.53 0.59 17.77
CA LEU A 225 -4.75 1.92 17.20
C LEU A 225 -4.47 3.05 18.19
N ASP A 226 -4.57 2.81 19.50
CA ASP A 226 -4.18 3.79 20.52
C ASP A 226 -2.65 3.96 20.57
N SER A 227 -1.91 2.85 20.36
CA SER A 227 -0.45 2.85 20.38
C SER A 227 0.16 3.23 19.02
N TYR A 228 -0.46 2.79 17.93
CA TYR A 228 0.01 2.97 16.55
C TYR A 228 -1.16 3.45 15.67
N PRO A 229 -1.62 4.70 15.83
CA PRO A 229 -2.73 5.25 15.03
C PRO A 229 -2.32 5.39 13.56
N PHE A 230 -3.29 5.37 12.67
CA PHE A 230 -3.03 5.74 11.28
C PHE A 230 -2.69 7.23 11.20
N ALA A 231 -1.48 7.53 10.71
CA ALA A 231 -0.98 8.89 10.69
C ALA A 231 -1.47 9.70 9.48
N THR A 232 -1.87 9.02 8.39
CA THR A 232 -2.14 9.70 7.12
C THR A 232 -3.40 9.19 6.41
N PRO A 233 -4.05 10.04 5.59
CA PRO A 233 -5.12 9.61 4.68
C PRO A 233 -4.69 8.47 3.73
N TYR A 234 -3.39 8.37 3.45
CA TYR A 234 -2.81 7.26 2.69
C TYR A 234 -3.10 5.92 3.36
N MET A 235 -2.83 5.77 4.66
CA MET A 235 -3.12 4.53 5.38
C MET A 235 -4.61 4.29 5.55
N HIS A 236 -5.41 5.34 5.77
CA HIS A 236 -6.87 5.25 5.79
C HIS A 236 -7.46 4.72 4.47
N HIS A 237 -6.85 5.05 3.31
CA HIS A 237 -7.24 4.44 2.04
C HIS A 237 -7.07 2.92 2.06
N TYR A 238 -5.91 2.42 2.50
CA TYR A 238 -5.65 0.98 2.56
C TYR A 238 -6.54 0.28 3.60
N TYR A 239 -6.87 0.96 4.70
CA TYR A 239 -7.84 0.44 5.65
C TYR A 239 -9.23 0.26 5.02
N VAL A 240 -9.73 1.25 4.30
CA VAL A 240 -11.01 1.12 3.55
C VAL A 240 -10.93 -0.02 2.54
N MET A 241 -9.83 -0.15 1.80
CA MET A 241 -9.63 -1.24 0.85
C MET A 241 -9.61 -2.62 1.53
N ALA A 242 -9.03 -2.73 2.73
CA ALA A 242 -9.03 -3.98 3.50
C ALA A 242 -10.42 -4.35 4.03
N LEU A 243 -11.20 -3.36 4.52
CA LEU A 243 -12.59 -3.55 4.89
C LEU A 243 -13.43 -4.07 3.72
N LEU A 244 -13.27 -3.46 2.54
CA LEU A 244 -13.94 -3.92 1.31
C LEU A 244 -13.51 -5.32 0.91
N ARG A 245 -12.21 -5.65 1.05
CA ARG A 245 -11.66 -6.97 0.78
C ARG A 245 -12.22 -8.04 1.71
N ALA A 246 -12.45 -7.67 2.97
CA ALA A 246 -13.06 -8.52 4.02
C ALA A 246 -14.60 -8.61 3.93
N GLY A 247 -15.24 -7.96 2.95
CA GLY A 247 -16.69 -7.94 2.78
C GLY A 247 -17.43 -6.95 3.69
N LEU A 248 -16.73 -6.10 4.41
CA LEU A 248 -17.27 -5.15 5.38
C LEU A 248 -17.60 -3.79 4.72
N LYS A 249 -18.49 -3.81 3.70
CA LYS A 249 -18.81 -2.66 2.85
C LYS A 249 -19.41 -1.48 3.63
N GLU A 250 -20.29 -1.76 4.59
CA GLU A 250 -20.92 -0.68 5.38
C GLU A 250 -19.93 -0.03 6.37
N GLN A 251 -19.04 -0.81 6.96
CA GLN A 251 -17.96 -0.29 7.81
C GLN A 251 -16.98 0.57 6.99
N ALA A 252 -16.64 0.15 5.78
CA ALA A 252 -15.83 0.94 4.85
C ALA A 252 -16.50 2.28 4.52
N ARG A 253 -17.82 2.28 4.26
CA ARG A 253 -18.62 3.50 4.02
C ARG A 253 -18.66 4.40 5.26
N ALA A 254 -18.89 3.82 6.43
CA ALA A 254 -18.93 4.55 7.69
C ALA A 254 -17.58 5.20 7.99
N HIS A 255 -16.48 4.48 7.79
CA HIS A 255 -15.14 5.00 7.98
C HIS A 255 -14.82 6.18 7.05
N MET A 256 -15.14 6.06 5.75
CA MET A 256 -14.96 7.19 4.82
C MET A 256 -15.76 8.42 5.24
N ARG A 257 -17.02 8.26 5.67
CA ARG A 257 -17.85 9.36 6.14
C ARG A 257 -17.30 10.00 7.43
N SER A 258 -16.80 9.19 8.34
CA SER A 258 -16.22 9.68 9.59
C SER A 258 -14.92 10.42 9.32
N TYR A 259 -13.93 9.79 8.69
CA TYR A 259 -12.60 10.34 8.54
C TYR A 259 -12.55 11.54 7.57
N TRP A 260 -12.89 11.34 6.30
CA TRP A 260 -12.90 12.46 5.34
C TRP A 260 -14.03 13.46 5.61
N GLY A 261 -15.15 13.01 6.17
CA GLY A 261 -16.22 13.90 6.60
C GLY A 261 -15.82 14.84 7.73
N SER A 262 -14.99 14.38 8.69
CA SER A 262 -14.44 15.24 9.74
C SER A 262 -13.49 16.30 9.18
N MET A 263 -12.70 15.97 8.14
CA MET A 263 -11.84 16.94 7.43
C MET A 263 -12.69 18.04 6.78
N LEU A 264 -13.81 17.69 6.11
CA LEU A 264 -14.76 18.65 5.56
C LEU A 264 -15.43 19.50 6.65
N ALA A 265 -15.82 18.88 7.77
CA ALA A 265 -16.40 19.60 8.91
C ALA A 265 -15.42 20.58 9.55
N ALA A 266 -14.10 20.31 9.48
CA ALA A 266 -13.05 21.22 9.91
C ALA A 266 -12.78 22.35 8.91
N GLY A 267 -13.50 22.42 7.79
CA GLY A 267 -13.43 23.50 6.79
C GLY A 267 -12.54 23.20 5.59
N ALA A 268 -12.19 21.93 5.34
CA ALA A 268 -11.43 21.58 4.16
C ALA A 268 -12.23 21.83 2.87
N ASP A 269 -11.68 22.64 1.99
CA ASP A 269 -12.13 22.83 0.60
C ASP A 269 -11.35 21.98 -0.40
N THR A 270 -10.21 21.46 0.04
CA THR A 270 -9.38 20.42 -0.60
C THR A 270 -9.01 19.37 0.43
N PHE A 271 -8.64 18.17 0.01
CA PHE A 271 -8.19 17.14 0.96
C PHE A 271 -6.72 17.35 1.38
N TRP A 272 -6.46 17.15 2.67
CA TRP A 272 -5.21 17.48 3.32
C TRP A 272 -4.26 16.27 3.35
N GLU A 273 -2.96 16.55 3.40
CA GLU A 273 -1.90 15.55 3.44
C GLU A 273 -1.92 14.70 4.71
N ALA A 274 -2.14 15.33 5.85
CA ALA A 274 -2.28 14.71 7.16
C ALA A 274 -3.50 15.27 7.87
N TRP A 275 -4.17 14.42 8.62
CA TRP A 275 -5.34 14.80 9.41
C TRP A 275 -5.55 13.83 10.56
N ASN A 276 -5.68 14.38 11.76
CA ASN A 276 -6.13 13.66 12.94
C ASN A 276 -7.37 14.40 13.51
N PRO A 277 -8.56 13.78 13.50
CA PRO A 277 -9.77 14.41 14.05
C PRO A 277 -9.68 14.76 15.52
N ASP A 278 -8.90 14.01 16.30
CA ASP A 278 -8.74 14.19 17.76
C ASP A 278 -7.64 15.21 18.10
N ASP A 279 -6.71 15.46 17.16
CA ASP A 279 -5.67 16.49 17.29
C ASP A 279 -5.47 17.21 15.94
N PRO A 280 -6.28 18.22 15.62
CA PRO A 280 -6.18 18.97 14.37
C PRO A 280 -4.82 19.66 14.10
N GLY A 281 -3.99 19.78 15.12
CA GLY A 281 -2.63 20.33 15.03
C GLY A 281 -1.56 19.28 14.75
N ALA A 282 -1.90 18.01 14.79
CA ALA A 282 -0.94 16.92 14.55
C ALA A 282 -0.37 16.99 13.13
N SER A 283 0.92 16.70 13.02
CA SER A 283 1.64 16.64 11.76
C SER A 283 2.84 15.72 11.89
N PRO A 284 3.04 14.79 10.94
CA PRO A 284 4.25 13.97 10.89
C PRO A 284 5.51 14.80 10.61
N TYR A 285 5.35 16.07 10.23
CA TYR A 285 6.45 16.99 9.88
C TYR A 285 6.81 17.98 10.99
N GLY A 286 6.21 17.84 12.19
CA GLY A 286 6.52 18.68 13.35
C GLY A 286 5.64 19.94 13.51
N GLY A 287 4.60 20.11 12.70
CA GLY A 287 3.63 21.20 12.87
C GLY A 287 2.68 21.36 11.71
N ALA A 288 1.44 21.76 11.99
CA ALA A 288 0.37 21.90 11.00
C ALA A 288 0.70 22.86 9.85
N VAL A 289 1.57 23.84 10.06
CA VAL A 289 1.96 24.81 9.02
C VAL A 289 2.76 24.17 7.87
N ILE A 290 3.39 23.03 8.11
CA ILE A 290 4.23 22.31 7.13
C ILE A 290 3.38 21.40 6.26
N ASN A 291 2.20 20.97 6.72
CA ASN A 291 1.32 20.09 5.97
C ASN A 291 0.85 20.74 4.68
N SER A 292 0.73 19.94 3.62
CA SER A 292 -0.01 20.37 2.42
C SER A 292 -1.52 20.28 2.69
N TYR A 293 -2.22 21.37 2.46
CA TYR A 293 -3.68 21.42 2.55
C TYR A 293 -4.37 21.17 1.20
N CYS A 294 -3.62 20.72 0.20
CA CYS A 294 -4.11 20.24 -1.09
C CYS A 294 -3.23 19.08 -1.57
N HIS A 295 -3.51 17.88 -1.07
CA HIS A 295 -2.67 16.71 -1.32
C HIS A 295 -3.46 15.59 -1.99
N ALA A 296 -3.06 15.23 -3.20
CA ALA A 296 -3.84 14.33 -4.04
C ALA A 296 -3.89 12.87 -3.53
N TRP A 297 -2.97 12.41 -2.67
CA TRP A 297 -3.08 11.07 -2.08
C TRP A 297 -4.32 10.90 -1.19
N SER A 298 -4.90 12.02 -0.74
CA SER A 298 -6.13 12.03 0.07
C SER A 298 -7.41 12.05 -0.75
N CYS A 299 -7.33 12.22 -2.09
CA CYS A 299 -8.50 12.32 -2.98
C CYS A 299 -9.13 10.96 -3.33
N THR A 300 -8.71 9.89 -2.69
CA THR A 300 -9.15 8.52 -2.98
C THR A 300 -10.63 8.22 -2.71
N PRO A 301 -11.39 8.97 -1.88
CA PRO A 301 -12.84 8.79 -1.81
C PRO A 301 -13.54 8.84 -3.17
N ALA A 302 -13.08 9.69 -4.11
CA ALA A 302 -13.62 9.73 -5.45
C ALA A 302 -13.52 8.36 -6.17
N PHE A 303 -12.35 7.73 -6.10
CA PHE A 303 -12.12 6.40 -6.65
C PHE A 303 -12.93 5.32 -5.90
N LEU A 304 -12.87 5.33 -4.58
CA LEU A 304 -13.54 4.32 -3.75
C LEU A 304 -15.05 4.32 -3.97
N ILE A 305 -15.67 5.51 -4.00
CA ILE A 305 -17.11 5.66 -4.23
C ILE A 305 -17.47 5.16 -5.64
N THR A 306 -16.74 5.64 -6.66
CA THR A 306 -17.02 5.29 -8.04
C THR A 306 -16.88 3.79 -8.30
N LYS A 307 -15.89 3.14 -7.69
CA LYS A 307 -15.59 1.74 -7.95
C LYS A 307 -16.45 0.76 -7.12
N TYR A 308 -16.79 1.10 -5.90
CA TYR A 308 -17.35 0.15 -4.95
C TYR A 308 -18.75 0.49 -4.44
N PHE A 309 -19.23 1.74 -4.63
CA PHE A 309 -20.49 2.19 -4.05
C PHE A 309 -21.47 2.79 -5.08
N ASN A 310 -21.09 2.92 -6.34
CA ASN A 310 -22.03 3.25 -7.42
C ASN A 310 -22.73 1.94 -7.84
N GLU A 311 -23.89 1.71 -7.25
CA GLU A 311 -24.91 0.73 -7.70
C GLU A 311 -26.09 1.51 -8.27
#